data_dc0d57b31914c384c2b3024ecaa93747
#
_entry.id   dc0d57b31914c384c2b3024ecaa93747
#
_cell.length_a   1.000
_cell.length_b   1.000
_cell.length_c   1.000
_cell.angle_alpha   90.00
_cell.angle_beta   90.00
_cell.angle_gamma   90.00
#
_symmetry.space_group_name_H-M   'P 1'
#
loop_
_entity.id
_entity.type
_entity.pdbx_description
1 polymer ?
#
loop_
_entity_poly.entity_id
_entity_poly.type
_entity_poly.pdbx_seq_one_letter_code
_entity_poly.pdbx_strand_id
1 'polypeptide(L)'
;MKRPLLTFLLFIFGLSKLFALENHPTGARSLALSNAFVSISDTWSTFHNQAGLALFKQFSAGVYYESKFAIEELSLTASSLILPVNAGTFGFSFSQFGKGSFKENKVGLAFAKSLSEKIHAGIQLDYFSQRFPENSNAFGFATFETGIIYSPNKKLFLGAHIFNPISGGIETNEGKQKMSAIFRVGGHYQFDEMILISVETQKEAETPFLIKTGIEFYPVQNLAFRFGVSGKPVNYTTGLGYGFRKVTTDIGFSYHGNLGLTPSISVQFKL
;
A
#
# COMPACT_ATOMS: atom_id res chain seq x y z
N MET A 1 -42.42 -13.73 30.68
CA MET A 1 -40.97 -13.86 30.77
C MET A 1 -40.39 -14.65 29.58
N LYS A 2 -40.29 -14.12 28.37
CA LYS A 2 -39.73 -14.81 27.17
C LYS A 2 -38.99 -13.87 26.20
N ARG A 3 -38.32 -12.78 26.70
CA ARG A 3 -37.64 -11.79 25.84
C ARG A 3 -36.11 -11.84 25.76
N PRO A 4 -35.32 -12.59 26.59
CA PRO A 4 -33.86 -12.59 26.45
C PRO A 4 -33.33 -13.53 25.35
N LEU A 5 -34.10 -14.54 24.92
CA LEU A 5 -33.64 -15.53 23.95
C LEU A 5 -33.58 -14.96 22.52
N LEU A 6 -34.50 -14.02 22.17
CA LEU A 6 -34.59 -13.42 20.85
C LEU A 6 -33.45 -12.39 20.62
N THR A 7 -33.03 -11.70 21.68
CA THR A 7 -31.93 -10.73 21.63
C THR A 7 -30.56 -11.40 21.48
N PHE A 8 -30.39 -12.59 22.06
CA PHE A 8 -29.17 -13.39 21.94
C PHE A 8 -29.03 -14.01 20.54
N LEU A 9 -30.14 -14.42 19.91
CA LEU A 9 -30.12 -14.95 18.53
C LEU A 9 -29.78 -13.85 17.49
N LEU A 10 -30.19 -12.61 17.71
CA LEU A 10 -29.86 -11.48 16.82
C LEU A 10 -28.38 -11.07 16.90
N PHE A 11 -27.72 -11.33 18.02
CA PHE A 11 -26.29 -11.05 18.20
C PHE A 11 -25.39 -12.06 17.46
N ILE A 12 -25.85 -13.31 17.27
CA ILE A 12 -25.09 -14.36 16.57
C ILE A 12 -25.14 -14.16 15.04
N PHE A 13 -26.20 -13.54 14.49
CA PHE A 13 -26.29 -13.26 13.05
C PHE A 13 -25.50 -12.03 12.57
N GLY A 14 -24.96 -11.21 13.47
CA GLY A 14 -24.17 -10.01 13.17
C GLY A 14 -22.67 -10.23 12.94
N LEU A 15 -22.14 -11.43 13.23
CA LEU A 15 -20.69 -11.70 13.25
C LEU A 15 -20.10 -12.24 11.93
N SER A 16 -20.91 -12.44 10.89
CA SER A 16 -20.47 -13.10 9.66
C SER A 16 -19.83 -12.19 8.60
N LYS A 17 -19.41 -10.96 8.92
CA LYS A 17 -18.76 -10.04 7.97
C LYS A 17 -17.34 -9.58 8.39
N LEU A 18 -16.63 -10.33 9.20
CA LEU A 18 -15.39 -9.88 9.85
C LEU A 18 -14.08 -10.19 9.08
N PHE A 19 -14.14 -10.83 7.92
CA PHE A 19 -12.95 -11.10 7.12
C PHE A 19 -13.11 -10.53 5.72
N ALA A 20 -12.86 -9.22 5.59
CA ALA A 20 -12.70 -8.61 4.28
C ALA A 20 -11.24 -8.81 3.84
N LEU A 21 -11.05 -9.34 2.65
CA LEU A 21 -9.76 -9.39 1.99
C LEU A 21 -9.32 -7.96 1.64
N GLU A 22 -8.19 -7.50 2.18
CA GLU A 22 -7.71 -6.14 2.02
C GLU A 22 -6.43 -6.06 1.18
N ASN A 23 -6.28 -4.97 0.42
CA ASN A 23 -5.00 -4.62 -0.17
C ASN A 23 -4.21 -3.78 0.85
N HIS A 24 -3.07 -4.32 1.30
CA HIS A 24 -2.23 -3.67 2.31
C HIS A 24 -1.18 -2.78 1.63
N PRO A 25 -1.27 -1.43 1.75
CA PRO A 25 -0.21 -0.55 1.31
C PRO A 25 1.06 -0.80 2.12
N THR A 26 2.24 -0.69 1.50
CA THR A 26 3.52 -1.02 2.13
C THR A 26 4.53 0.10 2.01
N GLY A 27 5.51 0.11 2.92
CA GLY A 27 6.58 1.09 2.98
C GLY A 27 6.42 2.08 4.13
N ALA A 28 7.45 2.21 4.99
CA ALA A 28 7.39 3.12 6.13
C ALA A 28 7.36 4.60 5.70
N ARG A 29 7.99 4.93 4.55
CA ARG A 29 7.89 6.25 3.93
C ARG A 29 6.46 6.57 3.52
N SER A 30 5.79 5.64 2.83
CA SER A 30 4.40 5.84 2.40
C SER A 30 3.44 5.91 3.58
N LEU A 31 3.59 5.03 4.59
CA LEU A 31 2.81 5.09 5.83
C LEU A 31 2.93 6.46 6.49
N ALA A 32 4.15 6.99 6.61
CA ALA A 32 4.41 8.29 7.23
C ALA A 32 3.80 9.48 6.46
N LEU A 33 3.48 9.30 5.17
CA LEU A 33 2.76 10.24 4.32
C LEU A 33 1.26 9.90 4.21
N SER A 34 0.70 9.16 5.17
CA SER A 34 -0.69 8.66 5.15
C SER A 34 -1.04 7.86 3.91
N ASN A 35 -0.06 7.21 3.27
CA ASN A 35 -0.20 6.52 1.98
C ASN A 35 -0.72 7.43 0.83
N ALA A 36 -0.46 8.75 0.87
CA ALA A 36 -0.65 9.66 -0.24
C ALA A 36 0.50 9.51 -1.25
N PHE A 37 0.53 8.38 -1.97
CA PHE A 37 1.73 7.89 -2.64
C PHE A 37 1.55 7.56 -4.13
N VAL A 38 0.34 7.76 -4.69
CA VAL A 38 -0.01 7.35 -6.06
C VAL A 38 0.86 7.97 -7.17
N SER A 39 1.49 9.10 -6.91
CA SER A 39 2.39 9.80 -7.85
C SER A 39 3.87 9.70 -7.49
N ILE A 40 4.20 9.24 -6.27
CA ILE A 40 5.57 9.15 -5.77
C ILE A 40 6.23 7.86 -6.27
N SER A 41 7.49 7.98 -6.74
CA SER A 41 8.28 6.84 -7.20
C SER A 41 9.36 6.48 -6.18
N ASP A 42 9.29 5.27 -5.64
CA ASP A 42 10.34 4.63 -4.87
C ASP A 42 10.23 3.09 -4.96
N THR A 43 11.02 2.37 -4.16
CA THR A 43 11.04 0.90 -4.16
C THR A 43 9.66 0.28 -3.88
N TRP A 44 8.76 1.01 -3.18
CA TRP A 44 7.42 0.55 -2.81
C TRP A 44 6.36 0.84 -3.90
N SER A 45 6.77 1.40 -5.05
CA SER A 45 5.84 1.64 -6.18
C SER A 45 5.16 0.37 -6.69
N THR A 46 5.74 -0.81 -6.45
CA THR A 46 5.11 -2.11 -6.72
C THR A 46 3.82 -2.36 -5.92
N PHE A 47 3.58 -1.62 -4.86
CA PHE A 47 2.38 -1.70 -4.01
C PHE A 47 1.48 -0.47 -4.12
N HIS A 48 1.95 0.60 -4.78
CA HIS A 48 1.22 1.86 -4.85
C HIS A 48 0.79 2.23 -6.27
N ASN A 49 1.75 2.39 -7.17
CA ASN A 49 1.51 2.70 -8.58
C ASN A 49 2.69 2.23 -9.42
N GLN A 50 2.49 1.20 -10.19
CA GLN A 50 3.54 0.54 -10.98
C GLN A 50 4.14 1.45 -12.04
N ALA A 51 3.42 2.50 -12.47
CA ALA A 51 3.99 3.50 -13.37
C ALA A 51 5.26 4.17 -12.80
N GLY A 52 5.37 4.28 -11.47
CA GLY A 52 6.56 4.78 -10.78
C GLY A 52 7.83 3.96 -11.04
N LEU A 53 7.70 2.67 -11.38
CA LEU A 53 8.84 1.82 -11.72
C LEU A 53 9.57 2.28 -12.98
N ALA A 54 8.85 2.90 -13.94
CA ALA A 54 9.44 3.41 -15.18
C ALA A 54 10.46 4.53 -14.98
N LEU A 55 10.47 5.16 -13.79
CA LEU A 55 11.41 6.23 -13.43
C LEU A 55 12.73 5.68 -12.86
N PHE A 56 12.81 4.38 -12.58
CA PHE A 56 14.04 3.77 -12.09
C PHE A 56 15.08 3.60 -13.19
N LYS A 57 16.34 3.92 -12.84
CA LYS A 57 17.52 3.75 -13.71
C LYS A 57 18.45 2.65 -13.21
N GLN A 58 18.27 2.22 -11.98
CA GLN A 58 19.15 1.29 -11.27
C GLN A 58 18.34 0.24 -10.54
N PHE A 59 18.96 -0.90 -10.29
CA PHE A 59 18.37 -1.94 -9.44
C PHE A 59 18.02 -1.38 -8.06
N SER A 60 16.86 -1.79 -7.55
CA SER A 60 16.44 -1.46 -6.19
C SER A 60 15.76 -2.66 -5.53
N ALA A 61 16.01 -2.83 -4.25
CA ALA A 61 15.39 -3.85 -3.42
C ALA A 61 14.97 -3.26 -2.08
N GLY A 62 13.91 -3.79 -1.47
CA GLY A 62 13.46 -3.34 -0.17
C GLY A 62 12.77 -4.41 0.63
N VAL A 63 12.85 -4.27 1.96
CA VAL A 63 12.11 -5.07 2.94
C VAL A 63 11.36 -4.15 3.90
N TYR A 64 10.18 -4.59 4.31
CA TYR A 64 9.25 -3.83 5.14
C TYR A 64 8.66 -4.70 6.23
N TYR A 65 8.45 -4.09 7.39
CA TYR A 65 7.71 -4.66 8.50
C TYR A 65 6.80 -3.61 9.13
N GLU A 66 5.57 -4.01 9.44
CA GLU A 66 4.57 -3.22 10.17
C GLU A 66 3.89 -4.11 11.20
N SER A 67 3.58 -3.56 12.38
CA SER A 67 2.72 -4.20 13.37
C SER A 67 1.47 -3.35 13.56
N LYS A 68 0.36 -3.70 12.90
CA LYS A 68 -0.90 -2.93 13.01
C LYS A 68 -1.36 -2.90 14.46
N PHE A 69 -1.55 -1.68 14.97
CA PHE A 69 -1.99 -1.40 16.35
C PHE A 69 -1.10 -2.02 17.43
N ALA A 70 0.19 -2.25 17.12
CA ALA A 70 1.15 -2.96 17.96
C ALA A 70 0.72 -4.39 18.34
N ILE A 71 -0.12 -5.03 17.51
CA ILE A 71 -0.60 -6.41 17.66
C ILE A 71 0.23 -7.30 16.73
N GLU A 72 0.95 -8.27 17.31
CA GLU A 72 1.89 -9.13 16.56
C GLU A 72 1.18 -10.00 15.50
N GLU A 73 -0.04 -10.47 15.81
CA GLU A 73 -0.89 -11.26 14.90
C GLU A 73 -1.35 -10.48 13.67
N LEU A 74 -1.37 -9.16 13.74
CA LEU A 74 -1.71 -8.25 12.65
C LEU A 74 -0.47 -7.65 11.97
N SER A 75 0.64 -8.39 11.99
CA SER A 75 1.87 -7.94 11.33
C SER A 75 1.81 -8.09 9.82
N LEU A 76 2.43 -7.13 9.12
CA LEU A 76 2.64 -7.13 7.68
C LEU A 76 4.14 -7.15 7.39
N THR A 77 4.59 -8.14 6.63
CA THR A 77 5.93 -8.18 6.06
C THR A 77 5.83 -8.04 4.55
N ALA A 78 6.77 -7.33 3.94
CA ALA A 78 6.80 -7.22 2.49
C ALA A 78 8.23 -7.09 1.95
N SER A 79 8.38 -7.44 0.68
CA SER A 79 9.59 -7.22 -0.09
C SER A 79 9.25 -6.73 -1.49
N SER A 80 10.16 -5.93 -2.05
CA SER A 80 10.06 -5.41 -3.42
C SER A 80 11.42 -5.50 -4.09
N LEU A 81 11.42 -5.88 -5.37
CA LEU A 81 12.58 -5.89 -6.24
C LEU A 81 12.24 -5.11 -7.52
N ILE A 82 13.14 -4.24 -7.96
CA ILE A 82 12.99 -3.45 -9.17
C ILE A 82 14.20 -3.67 -10.05
N LEU A 83 13.96 -4.11 -11.28
CA LEU A 83 14.98 -4.43 -12.27
C LEU A 83 14.74 -3.65 -13.56
N PRO A 84 15.40 -2.48 -13.73
CA PRO A 84 15.40 -1.77 -15.01
C PRO A 84 16.15 -2.56 -16.09
N VAL A 85 15.54 -2.61 -17.27
CA VAL A 85 16.13 -3.20 -18.50
C VAL A 85 15.89 -2.26 -19.68
N ASN A 86 16.50 -2.51 -20.81
CA ASN A 86 16.37 -1.62 -21.99
C ASN A 86 14.92 -1.48 -22.48
N ALA A 87 14.08 -2.51 -22.32
CA ALA A 87 12.68 -2.50 -22.76
C ALA A 87 11.72 -1.76 -21.83
N GLY A 88 12.09 -1.56 -20.55
CA GLY A 88 11.28 -0.99 -19.49
C GLY A 88 11.81 -1.42 -18.12
N THR A 89 10.96 -1.49 -17.12
CA THR A 89 11.34 -1.87 -15.75
C THR A 89 10.44 -2.98 -15.24
N PHE A 90 11.02 -4.10 -14.83
CA PHE A 90 10.30 -5.14 -14.11
C PHE A 90 10.28 -4.85 -12.62
N GLY A 91 9.16 -5.21 -11.98
CA GLY A 91 8.99 -5.20 -10.53
C GLY A 91 8.49 -6.54 -10.03
N PHE A 92 9.03 -6.98 -8.90
CA PHE A 92 8.51 -8.13 -8.18
C PHE A 92 8.13 -7.68 -6.76
N SER A 93 6.96 -8.10 -6.28
CA SER A 93 6.48 -7.80 -4.94
C SER A 93 5.99 -9.06 -4.24
N PHE A 94 6.27 -9.13 -2.95
CA PHE A 94 5.71 -10.14 -2.06
C PHE A 94 5.28 -9.46 -0.77
N SER A 95 4.09 -9.80 -0.26
CA SER A 95 3.69 -9.43 1.08
C SER A 95 2.95 -10.55 1.78
N GLN A 96 3.09 -10.61 3.10
CA GLN A 96 2.35 -11.50 4.00
C GLN A 96 1.79 -10.68 5.15
N PHE A 97 0.47 -10.71 5.28
CA PHE A 97 -0.26 -10.18 6.43
C PHE A 97 -0.73 -11.31 7.32
N GLY A 98 -0.69 -11.08 8.64
CA GLY A 98 -1.10 -12.05 9.64
C GLY A 98 0.02 -12.99 10.09
N LYS A 99 -0.14 -13.57 11.27
CA LYS A 99 0.78 -14.51 11.89
C LYS A 99 0.02 -15.73 12.45
N GLY A 100 0.70 -16.86 12.51
CA GLY A 100 0.09 -18.09 13.03
C GLY A 100 -0.85 -18.75 12.04
N SER A 101 -2.08 -18.97 12.45
CA SER A 101 -3.07 -19.75 11.69
C SER A 101 -3.75 -18.96 10.57
N PHE A 102 -3.84 -17.62 10.69
CA PHE A 102 -4.37 -16.75 9.64
C PHE A 102 -3.24 -16.08 8.89
N LYS A 103 -3.21 -16.22 7.57
CA LYS A 103 -2.23 -15.60 6.69
C LYS A 103 -2.84 -15.20 5.37
N GLU A 104 -2.57 -13.97 4.95
CA GLU A 104 -2.83 -13.49 3.59
C GLU A 104 -1.51 -13.22 2.90
N ASN A 105 -1.31 -13.75 1.70
CA ASN A 105 -0.13 -13.49 0.89
C ASN A 105 -0.54 -12.84 -0.42
N LYS A 106 0.28 -11.90 -0.89
CA LYS A 106 0.22 -11.31 -2.22
C LYS A 106 1.57 -11.52 -2.91
N VAL A 107 1.54 -11.99 -4.15
CA VAL A 107 2.70 -12.01 -5.06
C VAL A 107 2.34 -11.18 -6.28
N GLY A 108 3.18 -10.24 -6.66
CA GLY A 108 2.97 -9.39 -7.82
C GLY A 108 4.15 -9.39 -8.78
N LEU A 109 3.87 -9.40 -10.08
CA LEU A 109 4.83 -9.23 -11.15
C LEU A 109 4.43 -8.04 -12.01
N ALA A 110 5.23 -6.97 -11.95
CA ALA A 110 4.98 -5.71 -12.63
C ALA A 110 5.89 -5.52 -13.83
N PHE A 111 5.37 -4.76 -14.79
CA PHE A 111 6.14 -4.16 -15.87
C PHE A 111 5.71 -2.71 -16.08
N ALA A 112 6.69 -1.82 -16.22
CA ALA A 112 6.44 -0.41 -16.45
C ALA A 112 7.36 0.14 -17.54
N LYS A 113 6.85 1.17 -18.24
CA LYS A 113 7.59 1.83 -19.32
C LYS A 113 7.24 3.31 -19.38
N SER A 114 8.24 4.14 -19.69
CA SER A 114 8.02 5.53 -20.08
C SER A 114 7.51 5.55 -21.51
N LEU A 115 6.28 6.03 -21.72
CA LEU A 115 5.66 6.20 -23.03
C LEU A 115 6.15 7.47 -23.72
N SER A 116 6.52 8.46 -22.91
CA SER A 116 7.18 9.70 -23.33
C SER A 116 8.04 10.23 -22.18
N GLU A 117 8.70 11.36 -22.36
CA GLU A 117 9.46 12.02 -21.27
C GLU A 117 8.59 12.43 -20.08
N LYS A 118 7.28 12.60 -20.31
CA LYS A 118 6.32 13.09 -19.30
C LYS A 118 5.29 12.06 -18.87
N ILE A 119 5.14 10.94 -19.57
CA ILE A 119 4.08 9.94 -19.33
C ILE A 119 4.72 8.59 -19.08
N HIS A 120 4.39 8.00 -17.94
CA HIS A 120 4.85 6.71 -17.50
C HIS A 120 3.63 5.83 -17.20
N ALA A 121 3.67 4.56 -17.60
CA ALA A 121 2.59 3.61 -17.38
C ALA A 121 3.15 2.30 -16.84
N GLY A 122 2.34 1.58 -16.05
CA GLY A 122 2.70 0.30 -15.51
C GLY A 122 1.48 -0.58 -15.27
N ILE A 123 1.72 -1.88 -15.33
CA ILE A 123 0.74 -2.93 -15.04
C ILE A 123 1.39 -3.96 -14.13
N GLN A 124 0.61 -4.59 -13.27
CA GLN A 124 1.04 -5.69 -12.41
C GLN A 124 -0.01 -6.79 -12.40
N LEU A 125 0.44 -8.03 -12.51
CA LEU A 125 -0.36 -9.20 -12.26
C LEU A 125 -0.13 -9.65 -10.82
N ASP A 126 -1.22 -9.88 -10.10
CA ASP A 126 -1.20 -10.25 -8.69
C ASP A 126 -1.87 -11.61 -8.48
N TYR A 127 -1.27 -12.38 -7.58
CA TYR A 127 -1.89 -13.55 -7.01
C TYR A 127 -2.03 -13.40 -5.50
N PHE A 128 -3.26 -13.46 -5.02
CA PHE A 128 -3.61 -13.46 -3.60
C PHE A 128 -3.88 -14.88 -3.13
N SER A 129 -3.42 -15.21 -1.93
CA SER A 129 -3.78 -16.44 -1.26
C SER A 129 -4.06 -16.18 0.22
N GLN A 130 -5.09 -16.83 0.74
CA GLN A 130 -5.51 -16.72 2.14
C GLN A 130 -5.63 -18.10 2.75
N ARG A 131 -5.11 -18.25 3.98
CA ARG A 131 -5.24 -19.47 4.77
C ARG A 131 -6.00 -19.14 6.05
N PHE A 132 -7.01 -19.95 6.35
CA PHE A 132 -7.81 -19.87 7.58
C PHE A 132 -7.38 -20.91 8.61
N PRO A 133 -7.60 -20.65 9.94
CA PRO A 133 -7.23 -21.56 11.02
C PRO A 133 -7.86 -22.96 10.92
N GLU A 134 -9.08 -23.03 10.42
CA GLU A 134 -9.89 -24.25 10.35
C GLU A 134 -9.66 -25.06 9.07
N ASN A 135 -8.89 -24.53 8.13
CA ASN A 135 -8.76 -25.14 6.80
C ASN A 135 -7.28 -25.27 6.41
N SER A 136 -6.84 -26.51 6.16
CA SER A 136 -5.47 -26.77 5.66
C SER A 136 -5.26 -26.28 4.23
N ASN A 137 -6.33 -26.01 3.48
CA ASN A 137 -6.26 -25.54 2.10
C ASN A 137 -6.14 -24.00 2.06
N ALA A 138 -5.23 -23.50 1.24
CA ALA A 138 -5.19 -22.08 0.90
C ALA A 138 -6.14 -21.81 -0.26
N PHE A 139 -6.94 -20.76 -0.13
CA PHE A 139 -7.78 -20.23 -1.20
C PHE A 139 -7.05 -19.07 -1.87
N GLY A 140 -7.20 -18.94 -3.18
CA GLY A 140 -6.52 -17.86 -3.89
C GLY A 140 -7.26 -17.39 -5.13
N PHE A 141 -6.87 -16.23 -5.63
CA PHE A 141 -7.35 -15.66 -6.89
C PHE A 141 -6.28 -14.79 -7.53
N ALA A 142 -6.38 -14.64 -8.85
CA ALA A 142 -5.53 -13.74 -9.62
C ALA A 142 -6.31 -12.47 -9.99
N THR A 143 -5.60 -11.35 -9.99
CA THR A 143 -6.11 -10.07 -10.47
C THR A 143 -4.98 -9.26 -11.11
N PHE A 144 -5.26 -8.02 -11.47
CA PHE A 144 -4.25 -7.09 -11.94
C PHE A 144 -4.48 -5.69 -11.38
N GLU A 145 -3.45 -4.88 -11.44
CA GLU A 145 -3.50 -3.46 -11.15
C GLU A 145 -2.72 -2.69 -12.21
N THR A 146 -3.11 -1.47 -12.46
CA THR A 146 -2.46 -0.62 -13.46
C THR A 146 -2.48 0.84 -13.02
N GLY A 147 -1.49 1.58 -13.50
CA GLY A 147 -1.41 3.01 -13.19
C GLY A 147 -0.67 3.80 -14.26
N ILE A 148 -0.82 5.10 -14.12
CA ILE A 148 -0.17 6.09 -14.96
C ILE A 148 0.38 7.21 -14.07
N ILE A 149 1.52 7.77 -14.46
CA ILE A 149 2.09 9.00 -13.88
C ILE A 149 2.35 9.98 -15.03
N TYR A 150 1.89 11.20 -14.83
CA TYR A 150 2.16 12.33 -15.70
C TYR A 150 3.00 13.38 -14.97
N SER A 151 4.18 13.71 -15.52
CA SER A 151 5.11 14.71 -14.98
C SER A 151 5.30 15.86 -15.98
N PRO A 152 4.47 16.91 -15.94
CA PRO A 152 4.58 18.05 -16.85
C PRO A 152 5.94 18.78 -16.73
N ASN A 153 6.53 18.74 -15.56
CA ASN A 153 7.87 19.28 -15.26
C ASN A 153 8.52 18.48 -14.11
N LYS A 154 9.74 18.83 -13.73
CA LYS A 154 10.52 18.12 -12.71
C LYS A 154 9.99 18.26 -11.27
N LYS A 155 9.03 19.18 -11.03
CA LYS A 155 8.49 19.47 -9.69
C LYS A 155 7.09 18.91 -9.46
N LEU A 156 6.27 18.76 -10.50
CA LEU A 156 4.87 18.30 -10.39
C LEU A 156 4.72 16.92 -11.00
N PHE A 157 4.14 16.02 -10.22
CA PHE A 157 3.77 14.67 -10.65
C PHE A 157 2.31 14.41 -10.31
N LEU A 158 1.55 13.93 -11.28
CA LEU A 158 0.16 13.53 -11.14
C LEU A 158 0.07 12.04 -11.40
N GLY A 159 -0.65 11.30 -10.56
CA GLY A 159 -0.80 9.86 -10.66
C GLY A 159 -2.25 9.42 -10.62
N ALA A 160 -2.56 8.38 -11.37
CA ALA A 160 -3.80 7.63 -11.27
C ALA A 160 -3.48 6.13 -11.23
N HIS A 161 -4.26 5.37 -10.48
CA HIS A 161 -4.06 3.96 -10.29
C HIS A 161 -5.39 3.25 -10.01
N ILE A 162 -5.54 2.06 -10.53
CA ILE A 162 -6.64 1.16 -10.22
C ILE A 162 -6.09 -0.21 -9.81
N PHE A 163 -6.57 -0.69 -8.66
CA PHE A 163 -6.32 -2.01 -8.13
C PHE A 163 -7.57 -2.87 -8.30
N ASN A 164 -7.41 -4.13 -8.71
CA ASN A 164 -8.46 -5.15 -8.83
C ASN A 164 -9.72 -4.66 -9.62
N PRO A 165 -9.57 -4.14 -10.85
CA PRO A 165 -10.69 -3.56 -11.60
C PRO A 165 -11.80 -4.57 -11.93
N ILE A 166 -11.49 -5.86 -11.90
CA ILE A 166 -12.45 -6.95 -12.13
C ILE A 166 -13.25 -7.32 -10.88
N SER A 167 -12.97 -6.67 -9.73
CA SER A 167 -13.59 -7.01 -8.43
C SER A 167 -13.52 -8.50 -8.13
N GLY A 168 -12.36 -9.11 -8.42
CA GLY A 168 -12.06 -10.51 -8.14
C GLY A 168 -12.10 -10.80 -6.65
N GLY A 169 -12.07 -12.08 -6.27
CA GLY A 169 -12.09 -12.48 -4.87
C GLY A 169 -11.92 -13.99 -4.71
N ILE A 170 -11.83 -14.42 -3.46
CA ILE A 170 -11.61 -15.81 -3.08
C ILE A 170 -12.95 -16.54 -2.97
N GLU A 171 -13.03 -17.73 -3.54
CA GLU A 171 -14.15 -18.66 -3.32
C GLU A 171 -13.84 -19.54 -2.13
N THR A 172 -14.62 -19.42 -1.06
CA THR A 172 -14.52 -20.24 0.15
C THR A 172 -15.71 -21.19 0.25
N ASN A 173 -15.68 -22.13 1.18
CA ASN A 173 -16.80 -23.04 1.45
C ASN A 173 -18.08 -22.28 1.91
N GLU A 174 -17.93 -21.07 2.43
CA GLU A 174 -19.02 -20.20 2.91
C GLU A 174 -19.54 -19.22 1.84
N GLY A 175 -18.91 -19.20 0.66
CA GLY A 175 -19.25 -18.32 -0.45
C GLY A 175 -18.07 -17.49 -0.95
N LYS A 176 -18.35 -16.59 -1.89
CA LYS A 176 -17.33 -15.73 -2.51
C LYS A 176 -17.08 -14.49 -1.67
N GLN A 177 -15.85 -14.35 -1.15
CA GLN A 177 -15.34 -13.13 -0.55
C GLN A 177 -14.74 -12.25 -1.64
N LYS A 178 -15.42 -11.17 -1.99
CA LYS A 178 -14.94 -10.21 -3.00
C LYS A 178 -13.92 -9.26 -2.39
N MET A 179 -12.88 -8.96 -3.16
CA MET A 179 -11.96 -7.85 -2.92
C MET A 179 -12.42 -6.65 -3.75
N SER A 180 -12.61 -5.52 -3.11
CA SER A 180 -13.10 -4.32 -3.79
C SER A 180 -12.09 -3.79 -4.81
N ALA A 181 -12.60 -3.20 -5.89
CA ALA A 181 -11.79 -2.35 -6.75
C ALA A 181 -11.46 -1.04 -6.02
N ILE A 182 -10.19 -0.62 -6.12
CA ILE A 182 -9.71 0.62 -5.49
C ILE A 182 -9.17 1.56 -6.56
N PHE A 183 -9.77 2.75 -6.65
CA PHE A 183 -9.33 3.84 -7.51
C PHE A 183 -8.56 4.86 -6.69
N ARG A 184 -7.40 5.29 -7.17
CA ARG A 184 -6.56 6.32 -6.54
C ARG A 184 -6.18 7.36 -7.58
N VAL A 185 -6.33 8.63 -7.22
CA VAL A 185 -5.88 9.77 -8.03
C VAL A 185 -5.25 10.79 -7.09
N GLY A 186 -4.15 11.36 -7.50
CA GLY A 186 -3.46 12.33 -6.67
C GLY A 186 -2.26 12.94 -7.37
N GLY A 187 -1.49 13.70 -6.61
CA GLY A 187 -0.27 14.31 -7.10
C GLY A 187 0.66 14.69 -5.97
N HIS A 188 1.89 14.98 -6.32
CA HIS A 188 2.82 15.65 -5.42
C HIS A 188 3.53 16.79 -6.12
N TYR A 189 3.92 17.75 -5.31
CA TYR A 189 4.74 18.88 -5.74
C TYR A 189 6.00 18.95 -4.88
N GLN A 190 7.15 19.05 -5.57
CA GLN A 190 8.46 19.20 -4.96
C GLN A 190 8.82 20.69 -4.92
N PHE A 191 8.78 21.28 -3.71
CA PHE A 191 9.26 22.64 -3.47
C PHE A 191 10.77 22.58 -3.22
N ASP A 192 11.53 22.96 -4.24
CA ASP A 192 12.98 22.82 -4.24
C ASP A 192 13.44 21.38 -3.87
N GLU A 193 14.59 21.20 -3.27
CA GLU A 193 15.07 19.89 -2.84
C GLU A 193 14.64 19.55 -1.41
N MET A 194 13.96 20.47 -0.71
CA MET A 194 13.72 20.38 0.72
C MET A 194 12.32 19.90 1.10
N ILE A 195 11.29 20.26 0.33
CA ILE A 195 9.89 20.01 0.73
C ILE A 195 9.14 19.31 -0.40
N LEU A 196 8.49 18.20 -0.06
CA LEU A 196 7.51 17.53 -0.91
C LEU A 196 6.15 17.57 -0.23
N ILE A 197 5.11 17.94 -0.97
CA ILE A 197 3.72 17.86 -0.52
C ILE A 197 2.97 16.92 -1.46
N SER A 198 2.26 15.95 -0.90
CA SER A 198 1.43 14.99 -1.63
C SER A 198 -0.02 15.04 -1.18
N VAL A 199 -0.92 14.86 -2.15
CA VAL A 199 -2.36 14.73 -1.92
C VAL A 199 -2.89 13.59 -2.77
N GLU A 200 -3.71 12.73 -2.18
CA GLU A 200 -4.33 11.58 -2.86
C GLU A 200 -5.77 11.44 -2.42
N THR A 201 -6.63 11.11 -3.37
CA THR A 201 -8.00 10.68 -3.13
C THR A 201 -8.12 9.21 -3.52
N GLN A 202 -8.67 8.40 -2.62
CA GLN A 202 -8.98 7.00 -2.83
C GLN A 202 -10.49 6.78 -2.79
N LYS A 203 -10.99 5.97 -3.71
CA LYS A 203 -12.38 5.48 -3.74
C LYS A 203 -12.36 3.96 -3.82
N GLU A 204 -13.02 3.33 -2.89
CA GLU A 204 -13.36 1.93 -2.86
C GLU A 204 -14.88 1.79 -3.00
N ALA A 205 -15.38 0.70 -3.59
CA ALA A 205 -16.75 0.61 -4.12
C ALA A 205 -17.84 1.13 -3.16
N GLU A 206 -17.89 0.62 -1.93
CA GLU A 206 -18.96 0.92 -0.97
C GLU A 206 -18.56 1.94 0.12
N THR A 207 -17.29 2.41 0.12
CA THR A 207 -16.81 3.34 1.13
C THR A 207 -16.86 4.79 0.65
N PRO A 208 -16.96 5.79 1.53
CA PRO A 208 -16.79 7.20 1.17
C PRO A 208 -15.41 7.47 0.56
N PHE A 209 -15.26 8.60 -0.14
CA PHE A 209 -13.95 9.08 -0.56
C PHE A 209 -13.02 9.27 0.62
N LEU A 210 -11.83 8.70 0.53
CA LEU A 210 -10.76 8.87 1.49
C LEU A 210 -9.74 9.86 0.92
N ILE A 211 -9.58 11.01 1.58
CA ILE A 211 -8.56 12.00 1.25
C ILE A 211 -7.35 11.76 2.15
N LYS A 212 -6.17 11.78 1.56
CA LYS A 212 -4.88 11.57 2.20
C LYS A 212 -3.96 12.73 1.83
N THR A 213 -3.20 13.21 2.78
CA THR A 213 -2.20 14.26 2.57
C THR A 213 -0.91 13.91 3.28
N GLY A 214 0.20 14.26 2.69
CA GLY A 214 1.52 14.05 3.27
C GLY A 214 2.46 15.21 2.98
N ILE A 215 3.33 15.51 3.93
CA ILE A 215 4.44 16.43 3.78
C ILE A 215 5.73 15.74 4.15
N GLU A 216 6.76 15.90 3.34
CA GLU A 216 8.11 15.41 3.57
C GLU A 216 9.07 16.59 3.55
N PHE A 217 9.91 16.69 4.58
CA PHE A 217 10.88 17.76 4.76
C PHE A 217 12.29 17.20 4.94
N TYR A 218 13.22 17.69 4.14
CA TYR A 218 14.64 17.34 4.14
C TYR A 218 15.47 18.51 4.67
N PRO A 219 15.78 18.59 5.97
CA PRO A 219 16.67 19.62 6.50
C PRO A 219 18.11 19.48 5.98
N VAL A 220 18.51 18.25 5.67
CA VAL A 220 19.73 17.87 4.95
C VAL A 220 19.44 16.72 4.02
N GLN A 221 20.22 16.55 2.95
CA GLN A 221 19.95 15.58 1.87
C GLN A 221 19.67 14.14 2.32
N ASN A 222 20.20 13.73 3.47
CA ASN A 222 20.14 12.35 3.93
C ASN A 222 19.07 12.11 5.02
N LEU A 223 18.43 13.15 5.55
CA LEU A 223 17.48 13.06 6.65
C LEU A 223 16.13 13.62 6.22
N ALA A 224 15.09 12.82 6.37
CA ALA A 224 13.72 13.22 6.06
C ALA A 224 12.82 13.14 7.29
N PHE A 225 12.03 14.18 7.53
CA PHE A 225 10.90 14.19 8.46
C PHE A 225 9.61 14.15 7.67
N ARG A 226 8.64 13.38 8.13
CA ARG A 226 7.36 13.18 7.44
C ARG A 226 6.19 13.31 8.37
N PHE A 227 5.13 13.91 7.86
CA PHE A 227 3.83 13.98 8.52
C PHE A 227 2.73 13.75 7.50
N GLY A 228 1.66 13.10 7.94
CA GLY A 228 0.51 12.87 7.09
C GLY A 228 -0.79 12.84 7.88
N VAL A 229 -1.88 13.06 7.17
CA VAL A 229 -3.23 13.04 7.70
C VAL A 229 -4.15 12.40 6.68
N SER A 230 -5.05 11.55 7.13
CA SER A 230 -6.06 10.94 6.27
C SER A 230 -7.36 10.61 7.02
N GLY A 231 -8.44 10.50 6.26
CA GLY A 231 -9.68 9.81 6.64
C GLY A 231 -10.65 10.51 7.56
N LYS A 232 -11.72 9.76 7.81
CA LYS A 232 -12.74 10.00 8.83
C LYS A 232 -13.12 8.64 9.43
N PRO A 233 -12.76 8.33 10.69
CA PRO A 233 -12.04 9.18 11.65
C PRO A 233 -10.64 9.57 11.16
N VAL A 234 -10.14 10.68 11.68
CA VAL A 234 -8.83 11.21 11.31
C VAL A 234 -7.73 10.25 11.80
N ASN A 235 -6.83 9.91 10.90
CA ASN A 235 -5.62 9.16 11.17
C ASN A 235 -4.40 10.06 10.96
N TYR A 236 -3.53 10.14 11.95
CA TYR A 236 -2.29 10.93 11.91
C TYR A 236 -1.11 10.00 11.70
N THR A 237 -0.18 10.42 10.83
CA THR A 237 1.03 9.66 10.58
C THR A 237 2.26 10.53 10.71
N THR A 238 3.37 9.93 11.11
CA THR A 238 4.67 10.59 11.18
C THR A 238 5.78 9.61 10.86
N GLY A 239 6.96 10.10 10.52
CA GLY A 239 8.10 9.23 10.27
C GLY A 239 9.40 9.97 10.04
N LEU A 240 10.45 9.16 10.04
CA LEU A 240 11.83 9.57 9.81
C LEU A 240 12.44 8.71 8.72
N GLY A 241 13.25 9.31 7.85
CA GLY A 241 14.03 8.59 6.86
C GLY A 241 15.49 9.01 6.94
N TYR A 242 16.39 8.03 6.85
CA TYR A 242 17.82 8.30 6.79
C TYR A 242 18.47 7.51 5.67
N GLY A 243 19.15 8.24 4.77
CA GLY A 243 19.90 7.69 3.66
C GLY A 243 21.40 7.64 3.96
N PHE A 244 22.01 6.47 3.80
CA PHE A 244 23.48 6.35 3.87
C PHE A 244 23.99 5.55 2.68
N ARG A 245 24.76 6.21 1.81
CA ARG A 245 25.27 5.62 0.57
C ARG A 245 24.11 5.05 -0.29
N LYS A 246 24.06 3.72 -0.42
CA LYS A 246 23.10 2.97 -1.23
C LYS A 246 21.91 2.44 -0.41
N VAL A 247 21.87 2.69 0.88
CA VAL A 247 20.83 2.20 1.80
C VAL A 247 20.01 3.37 2.32
N THR A 248 18.69 3.23 2.28
CA THR A 248 17.76 4.14 2.95
C THR A 248 16.95 3.34 3.96
N THR A 249 16.90 3.83 5.20
CA THR A 249 16.07 3.27 6.27
C THR A 249 15.01 4.29 6.63
N ASP A 250 13.75 3.84 6.66
CA ASP A 250 12.61 4.66 7.06
C ASP A 250 11.90 4.01 8.24
N ILE A 251 11.47 4.84 9.19
CA ILE A 251 10.60 4.45 10.30
C ILE A 251 9.33 5.28 10.19
N GLY A 252 8.19 4.62 10.28
CA GLY A 252 6.89 5.25 10.20
C GLY A 252 5.97 4.85 11.35
N PHE A 253 5.11 5.77 11.74
CA PHE A 253 4.08 5.56 12.75
C PHE A 253 2.75 6.09 12.25
N SER A 254 1.69 5.30 12.45
CA SER A 254 0.30 5.73 12.22
C SER A 254 -0.44 5.64 13.54
N TYR A 255 -1.24 6.65 13.86
CA TYR A 255 -2.05 6.71 15.07
C TYR A 255 -3.53 6.81 14.72
N HIS A 256 -4.28 5.78 15.09
CA HIS A 256 -5.72 5.73 14.96
C HIS A 256 -6.36 5.94 16.34
N GLY A 257 -7.26 6.94 16.46
CA GLY A 257 -7.81 7.39 17.74
C GLY A 257 -8.41 6.30 18.63
N ASN A 258 -8.99 5.24 18.04
CA ASN A 258 -9.62 4.14 18.77
C ASN A 258 -8.77 2.87 18.86
N LEU A 259 -7.89 2.64 17.86
CA LEU A 259 -7.15 1.37 17.70
C LEU A 259 -5.69 1.49 18.14
N GLY A 260 -5.17 2.70 18.30
CA GLY A 260 -3.83 2.95 18.80
C GLY A 260 -2.75 3.09 17.73
N LEU A 261 -1.52 2.78 18.09
CA LEU A 261 -0.31 3.05 17.33
C LEU A 261 0.05 1.86 16.43
N THR A 262 0.41 2.15 15.18
CA THR A 262 0.94 1.21 14.21
C THR A 262 2.38 1.62 13.87
N PRO A 263 3.41 0.98 14.43
CA PRO A 263 4.80 1.18 14.05
C PRO A 263 5.16 0.42 12.79
N SER A 264 6.07 0.98 12.01
CA SER A 264 6.64 0.34 10.81
C SER A 264 8.09 0.71 10.57
N ILE A 265 8.79 -0.14 9.87
CA ILE A 265 10.17 0.06 9.42
C ILE A 265 10.36 -0.46 8.01
N SER A 266 11.14 0.23 7.20
CA SER A 266 11.57 -0.26 5.89
C SER A 266 13.05 0.04 5.65
N VAL A 267 13.68 -0.86 4.93
CA VAL A 267 15.06 -0.70 4.44
C VAL A 267 15.04 -0.89 2.93
N GLN A 268 15.65 0.05 2.22
CA GLN A 268 15.78 0.04 0.77
C GLN A 268 17.25 0.09 0.38
N PHE A 269 17.59 -0.67 -0.65
CA PHE A 269 18.90 -0.66 -1.27
C PHE A 269 18.80 -0.27 -2.72
N LYS A 270 19.68 0.64 -3.17
CA LYS A 270 19.78 1.08 -4.58
C LYS A 270 21.23 0.94 -5.04
N LEU A 271 21.44 0.25 -6.18
CA LEU A 271 22.76 0.08 -6.78
C LEU A 271 23.18 1.31 -7.57
#